data_0094a0e30518d90401e156c91a3956cb
#
_entry.id   0094a0e30518d90401e156c91a3956cb
#
_cell.length_a   1.000
_cell.length_b   1.000
_cell.length_c   1.000
_cell.angle_alpha   90.00
_cell.angle_beta   90.00
_cell.angle_gamma   90.00
#
_symmetry.space_group_name_H-M   'P 1'
#
loop_
_entity.id
_entity.type
_entity.pdbx_description
1 polymer ?
#
loop_
_entity_poly.entity_id
_entity_poly.type
_entity_poly.pdbx_seq_one_letter_code
_entity_poly.pdbx_strand_id
1 'polypeptide(L)'
;METIKLKILDEVGHTLMTCDADTAVSLVYTNCYKPGDRVALEIDHPGQYCVIQFEDTMPEALVYVVKREINFHIPFGEQAITYSPKSFVGSRHVIRARLALPEEIAARRNLAFNCYDEHGDTGFYPHAIANVETRGEAVFAARNAIDGIFENSAHGEYPYQSWGINRDPNAALTLDFGREVLLDELRITERADFPHDNYWVKATVEFSDGSKLDIPLVKSAKPQSVTFEPKRVRSLVLKDLIQAEGTSPFPALTQIEAFGTEVK
;
A
#
# COMPACT_ATOMS: atom_id res chain seq x y z
N MET A 1 -22.98 7.38 -19.72
CA MET A 1 -21.92 8.19 -19.07
C MET A 1 -21.44 7.35 -17.91
N GLU A 2 -20.15 7.25 -17.72
CA GLU A 2 -19.60 6.56 -16.54
C GLU A 2 -19.83 7.43 -15.32
N THR A 3 -20.29 6.85 -14.22
CA THR A 3 -20.55 7.57 -12.98
C THR A 3 -19.59 7.08 -11.91
N ILE A 4 -18.99 8.01 -11.20
CA ILE A 4 -18.17 7.76 -10.03
C ILE A 4 -18.85 8.40 -8.81
N LYS A 5 -18.96 7.66 -7.71
CA LYS A 5 -19.70 8.11 -6.52
C LYS A 5 -18.87 7.88 -5.26
N LEU A 6 -18.82 8.88 -4.41
CA LEU A 6 -18.27 8.80 -3.06
C LEU A 6 -19.39 8.77 -2.03
N LYS A 7 -19.24 7.94 -1.02
CA LYS A 7 -20.12 7.85 0.15
C LYS A 7 -19.30 7.86 1.43
N ILE A 8 -19.86 8.46 2.47
CA ILE A 8 -19.46 8.16 3.84
C ILE A 8 -20.53 7.28 4.44
N LEU A 9 -20.14 6.11 4.90
CA LEU A 9 -21.04 5.11 5.50
C LEU A 9 -20.68 4.97 6.99
N ASP A 10 -21.74 4.76 7.82
CA ASP A 10 -21.52 4.37 9.22
C ASP A 10 -21.21 2.88 9.37
N GLU A 11 -20.98 2.43 10.61
CA GLU A 11 -20.68 1.04 10.96
C GLU A 11 -21.71 0.04 10.41
N VAL A 12 -22.99 0.40 10.40
CA VAL A 12 -24.08 -0.48 9.93
C VAL A 12 -24.43 -0.29 8.45
N GLY A 13 -23.72 0.60 7.74
CA GLY A 13 -23.85 0.82 6.31
C GLY A 13 -24.86 1.89 5.90
N HIS A 14 -25.37 2.70 6.83
CA HIS A 14 -26.19 3.84 6.46
C HIS A 14 -25.33 4.92 5.83
N THR A 15 -25.82 5.52 4.76
CA THR A 15 -25.16 6.63 4.08
C THR A 15 -25.31 7.91 4.92
N LEU A 16 -24.17 8.40 5.44
CA LEU A 16 -24.09 9.68 6.16
C LEU A 16 -23.97 10.85 5.18
N MET A 17 -23.27 10.66 4.07
CA MET A 17 -23.09 11.64 2.99
C MET A 17 -22.79 10.94 1.67
N THR A 18 -23.20 11.55 0.57
CA THR A 18 -22.89 11.04 -0.78
C THR A 18 -22.75 12.18 -1.77
N CYS A 19 -21.90 11.98 -2.78
CA CYS A 19 -21.75 12.84 -3.93
C CYS A 19 -21.38 12.00 -5.15
N ASP A 20 -21.88 12.30 -6.32
CA ASP A 20 -21.60 11.63 -7.58
C ASP A 20 -21.32 12.62 -8.71
N ALA A 21 -20.59 12.16 -9.71
CA ALA A 21 -20.27 12.91 -10.92
C ALA A 21 -19.86 11.94 -12.05
N ASP A 22 -19.64 12.45 -13.26
CA ASP A 22 -19.30 11.63 -14.42
C ASP A 22 -17.91 10.98 -14.28
N THR A 23 -16.84 11.78 -14.12
CA THR A 23 -15.46 11.25 -14.14
C THR A 23 -14.61 11.67 -12.94
N ALA A 24 -15.04 12.67 -12.19
CA ALA A 24 -14.31 13.18 -11.03
C ALA A 24 -15.29 13.71 -9.99
N VAL A 25 -15.16 13.28 -8.74
CA VAL A 25 -16.02 13.63 -7.63
C VAL A 25 -15.20 14.13 -6.44
N SER A 26 -15.72 15.15 -5.76
CA SER A 26 -15.18 15.65 -4.49
C SER A 26 -16.31 15.77 -3.49
N LEU A 27 -16.09 15.23 -2.29
CA LEU A 27 -17.03 15.26 -1.18
C LEU A 27 -16.38 15.98 0.00
N VAL A 28 -17.10 16.94 0.60
CA VAL A 28 -16.66 17.63 1.83
C VAL A 28 -17.51 17.12 2.98
N TYR A 29 -16.90 16.32 3.86
CA TYR A 29 -17.57 15.80 5.06
C TYR A 29 -17.33 16.74 6.24
N THR A 30 -18.40 17.23 6.87
CA THR A 30 -18.35 18.31 7.88
C THR A 30 -18.63 17.82 9.29
N ASN A 31 -18.52 16.52 9.55
CA ASN A 31 -18.64 15.91 10.87
C ASN A 31 -17.36 15.17 11.25
N CYS A 32 -17.18 14.91 12.55
CA CYS A 32 -16.14 14.00 13.01
C CYS A 32 -16.48 12.57 12.61
N TYR A 33 -15.47 11.80 12.19
CA TYR A 33 -15.61 10.37 12.00
C TYR A 33 -15.82 9.64 13.34
N LYS A 34 -16.47 8.49 13.27
CA LYS A 34 -16.70 7.57 14.40
C LYS A 34 -16.09 6.20 14.07
N PRO A 35 -15.75 5.39 15.08
CA PRO A 35 -15.36 4.00 14.87
C PRO A 35 -16.41 3.26 14.01
N GLY A 36 -15.94 2.55 12.98
CA GLY A 36 -16.77 1.84 12.02
C GLY A 36 -17.21 2.67 10.79
N ASP A 37 -16.98 3.98 10.79
CA ASP A 37 -17.18 4.79 9.60
C ASP A 37 -16.20 4.39 8.49
N ARG A 38 -16.63 4.50 7.23
CA ARG A 38 -15.79 4.22 6.08
C ARG A 38 -16.12 5.11 4.87
N VAL A 39 -15.11 5.34 4.06
CA VAL A 39 -15.27 5.93 2.74
C VAL A 39 -15.57 4.80 1.76
N ALA A 40 -16.66 4.91 1.00
CA ALA A 40 -16.97 4.00 -0.10
C ALA A 40 -16.84 4.73 -1.44
N LEU A 41 -16.15 4.09 -2.39
CA LEU A 41 -16.10 4.50 -3.78
C LEU A 41 -16.91 3.51 -4.62
N GLU A 42 -17.91 3.99 -5.33
CA GLU A 42 -18.72 3.21 -6.27
C GLU A 42 -18.43 3.66 -7.70
N ILE A 43 -18.22 2.69 -8.60
CA ILE A 43 -17.97 2.89 -10.02
C ILE A 43 -18.91 2.00 -10.85
N ASP A 44 -19.31 2.45 -12.03
CA ASP A 44 -20.26 1.72 -12.87
C ASP A 44 -19.71 0.38 -13.38
N HIS A 45 -18.43 0.34 -13.72
CA HIS A 45 -17.78 -0.84 -14.30
C HIS A 45 -16.49 -1.19 -13.56
N PRO A 46 -16.35 -2.43 -13.05
CA PRO A 46 -15.08 -2.95 -12.56
C PRO A 46 -13.99 -2.95 -13.63
N GLY A 47 -12.71 -2.93 -13.22
CA GLY A 47 -11.57 -2.90 -14.12
C GLY A 47 -11.16 -1.49 -14.51
N GLN A 48 -11.46 -0.50 -13.68
CA GLN A 48 -11.12 0.91 -13.90
C GLN A 48 -9.87 1.32 -13.09
N TYR A 49 -9.10 2.25 -13.67
CA TYR A 49 -8.05 2.95 -12.96
C TYR A 49 -8.61 4.22 -12.35
N CYS A 50 -8.51 4.32 -11.03
CA CYS A 50 -8.97 5.49 -10.27
C CYS A 50 -7.79 6.15 -9.57
N VAL A 51 -7.82 7.48 -9.49
CA VAL A 51 -6.98 8.25 -8.58
C VAL A 51 -7.85 8.61 -7.38
N ILE A 52 -7.46 8.13 -6.21
CA ILE A 52 -8.20 8.30 -4.96
C ILE A 52 -7.41 9.12 -3.95
N GLN A 53 -8.12 9.97 -3.21
CA GLN A 53 -7.63 10.65 -2.02
C GLN A 53 -8.76 10.63 -0.98
N PHE A 54 -8.72 9.65 -0.08
CA PHE A 54 -9.76 9.47 0.94
C PHE A 54 -9.51 10.27 2.22
N GLU A 55 -8.32 10.90 2.32
CA GLU A 55 -7.94 11.80 3.39
C GLU A 55 -7.05 12.91 2.82
N ASP A 56 -7.38 14.17 3.09
CA ASP A 56 -6.69 15.34 2.51
C ASP A 56 -5.27 15.57 3.07
N THR A 57 -4.89 14.91 4.15
CA THR A 57 -3.52 14.89 4.69
C THR A 57 -2.66 13.75 4.11
N MET A 58 -3.23 12.89 3.28
CA MET A 58 -2.55 11.78 2.62
C MET A 58 -2.40 12.05 1.12
N PRO A 59 -1.39 11.48 0.46
CA PRO A 59 -1.22 11.65 -0.99
C PRO A 59 -2.34 10.97 -1.79
N GLU A 60 -2.49 11.36 -3.04
CA GLU A 60 -3.29 10.63 -4.01
C GLU A 60 -2.62 9.28 -4.34
N ALA A 61 -3.43 8.25 -4.54
CA ALA A 61 -2.99 6.95 -5.04
C ALA A 61 -3.72 6.59 -6.33
N LEU A 62 -2.97 6.12 -7.35
CA LEU A 62 -3.53 5.56 -8.57
C LEU A 62 -3.72 4.06 -8.35
N VAL A 63 -4.97 3.63 -8.28
CA VAL A 63 -5.36 2.25 -7.97
C VAL A 63 -6.16 1.62 -9.13
N TYR A 64 -6.08 0.30 -9.25
CA TYR A 64 -6.90 -0.49 -10.17
C TYR A 64 -8.03 -1.14 -9.39
N VAL A 65 -9.27 -0.78 -9.71
CA VAL A 65 -10.49 -1.17 -8.98
C VAL A 65 -11.19 -2.31 -9.70
N VAL A 66 -11.37 -3.45 -9.04
CA VAL A 66 -11.95 -4.68 -9.63
C VAL A 66 -13.36 -4.99 -9.13
N LYS A 67 -13.89 -4.20 -8.21
CA LYS A 67 -15.26 -4.30 -7.70
C LYS A 67 -16.04 -3.04 -8.04
N ARG A 68 -17.36 -3.14 -8.06
CA ARG A 68 -18.24 -1.98 -8.27
C ARG A 68 -18.22 -1.01 -7.10
N GLU A 69 -18.01 -1.51 -5.90
CA GLU A 69 -17.84 -0.72 -4.68
C GLU A 69 -16.62 -1.22 -3.94
N ILE A 70 -15.76 -0.29 -3.54
CA ILE A 70 -14.65 -0.51 -2.63
C ILE A 70 -14.85 0.33 -1.38
N ASN A 71 -14.32 -0.14 -0.27
CA ASN A 71 -14.42 0.52 1.01
C ASN A 71 -13.03 0.75 1.58
N PHE A 72 -12.83 1.89 2.24
CA PHE A 72 -11.68 2.21 3.07
C PHE A 72 -12.19 2.56 4.47
N HIS A 73 -11.79 1.78 5.47
CA HIS A 73 -12.24 1.96 6.85
C HIS A 73 -11.45 3.09 7.51
N ILE A 74 -12.16 4.03 8.11
CA ILE A 74 -11.50 5.11 8.86
C ILE A 74 -10.77 4.49 10.06
N PRO A 75 -9.44 4.66 10.15
CA PRO A 75 -8.66 4.01 11.20
C PRO A 75 -8.92 4.62 12.58
N PHE A 76 -9.13 3.78 13.57
CA PHE A 76 -9.28 4.13 14.98
C PHE A 76 -8.41 3.25 15.87
N GLY A 77 -8.10 3.72 17.07
CA GLY A 77 -7.33 2.95 18.04
C GLY A 77 -5.95 2.56 17.50
N GLU A 78 -5.63 1.27 17.57
CA GLU A 78 -4.35 0.75 17.13
C GLU A 78 -4.10 0.95 15.62
N GLN A 79 -5.14 0.92 14.79
CA GLN A 79 -5.00 1.16 13.36
C GLN A 79 -4.59 2.61 13.05
N ALA A 80 -5.05 3.57 13.84
CA ALA A 80 -4.78 5.00 13.62
C ALA A 80 -3.31 5.37 13.84
N ILE A 81 -2.55 4.60 14.64
CA ILE A 81 -1.16 4.92 14.97
C ILE A 81 -0.18 4.77 13.79
N THR A 82 -0.61 4.14 12.71
CA THR A 82 0.15 4.01 11.45
C THR A 82 -0.11 5.15 10.46
N TYR A 83 -0.92 6.11 10.84
CA TYR A 83 -1.22 7.29 10.05
C TYR A 83 -0.74 8.56 10.74
N SER A 84 -0.59 9.64 10.00
CA SER A 84 -0.29 10.93 10.58
C SER A 84 -1.32 11.28 11.68
N PRO A 85 -0.89 11.79 12.85
CA PRO A 85 -1.83 12.22 13.89
C PRO A 85 -2.75 13.38 13.45
N LYS A 86 -2.56 13.90 12.23
CA LYS A 86 -3.42 14.90 11.61
C LYS A 86 -4.49 14.28 10.71
N SER A 87 -4.34 13.01 10.33
CA SER A 87 -5.27 12.33 9.44
C SER A 87 -6.53 11.89 10.18
N PHE A 88 -7.67 12.00 9.52
CA PHE A 88 -8.99 11.56 9.98
C PHE A 88 -9.50 12.27 11.25
N VAL A 89 -8.88 13.37 11.67
CA VAL A 89 -9.25 14.11 12.88
C VAL A 89 -9.98 15.40 12.54
N GLY A 90 -10.84 15.85 13.48
CA GLY A 90 -11.62 17.07 13.33
C GLY A 90 -12.95 16.84 12.60
N SER A 91 -13.52 17.90 12.03
CA SER A 91 -14.86 17.89 11.44
C SER A 91 -14.89 18.54 10.05
N ARG A 92 -13.78 18.49 9.34
CA ARG A 92 -13.72 18.96 7.93
C ARG A 92 -12.72 18.09 7.18
N HIS A 93 -13.25 17.28 6.26
CA HIS A 93 -12.49 16.33 5.47
C HIS A 93 -12.83 16.51 4.00
N VAL A 94 -11.83 16.54 3.14
CA VAL A 94 -12.01 16.60 1.70
C VAL A 94 -11.60 15.27 1.10
N ILE A 95 -12.57 14.55 0.55
CA ILE A 95 -12.40 13.25 -0.06
C ILE A 95 -12.56 13.41 -1.57
N ARG A 96 -11.65 12.82 -2.36
CA ARG A 96 -11.67 12.92 -3.81
C ARG A 96 -11.50 11.57 -4.47
N ALA A 97 -12.15 11.40 -5.61
CA ALA A 97 -11.89 10.30 -6.50
C ALA A 97 -12.15 10.74 -7.95
N ARG A 98 -11.36 10.20 -8.87
CA ARG A 98 -11.56 10.40 -10.30
C ARG A 98 -11.07 9.20 -11.10
N LEU A 99 -11.55 9.07 -12.32
CA LEU A 99 -10.91 8.15 -13.27
C LEU A 99 -9.50 8.66 -13.60
N ALA A 100 -8.55 7.74 -13.74
CA ALA A 100 -7.20 8.09 -14.15
C ALA A 100 -7.16 8.50 -15.63
N LEU A 101 -6.30 9.45 -15.97
CA LEU A 101 -6.10 9.87 -17.36
C LEU A 101 -5.26 8.82 -18.12
N PRO A 102 -5.45 8.68 -19.44
CA PRO A 102 -4.69 7.72 -20.24
C PRO A 102 -3.16 7.88 -20.12
N GLU A 103 -2.66 9.10 -20.00
CA GLU A 103 -1.24 9.40 -19.81
C GLU A 103 -0.72 8.96 -18.43
N GLU A 104 -1.54 9.05 -17.38
CA GLU A 104 -1.18 8.57 -16.04
C GLU A 104 -1.09 7.04 -16.01
N ILE A 105 -2.03 6.38 -16.70
CA ILE A 105 -2.03 4.92 -16.85
C ILE A 105 -0.81 4.46 -17.65
N ALA A 106 -0.48 5.15 -18.75
CA ALA A 106 0.62 4.77 -19.62
C ALA A 106 2.01 5.10 -19.07
N ALA A 107 2.11 5.97 -18.06
CA ALA A 107 3.38 6.39 -17.49
C ALA A 107 4.10 5.24 -16.78
N ARG A 108 5.43 5.18 -16.95
CA ARG A 108 6.28 4.35 -16.09
C ARG A 108 6.29 4.95 -14.69
N ARG A 109 5.90 4.16 -13.70
CA ARG A 109 5.76 4.61 -12.30
C ARG A 109 6.03 3.48 -11.30
N ASN A 110 6.04 3.80 -10.02
CA ASN A 110 5.95 2.81 -8.95
C ASN A 110 4.51 2.22 -8.95
N LEU A 111 4.37 0.98 -9.40
CA LEU A 111 3.11 0.26 -9.47
C LEU A 111 2.72 -0.41 -8.13
N ALA A 112 3.63 -0.35 -7.14
CA ALA A 112 3.40 -0.89 -5.80
C ALA A 112 2.76 0.11 -4.84
N PHE A 113 2.72 1.40 -5.17
CA PHE A 113 2.27 2.44 -4.24
C PHE A 113 0.75 2.40 -4.02
N ASN A 114 0.33 2.20 -2.76
CA ASN A 114 -1.05 2.34 -2.31
C ASN A 114 -1.13 2.67 -0.82
N CYS A 115 -1.21 3.95 -0.46
CA CYS A 115 -1.31 4.38 0.93
C CYS A 115 -2.69 4.10 1.57
N TYR A 116 -3.68 3.68 0.77
CA TYR A 116 -5.02 3.29 1.22
C TYR A 116 -5.21 1.78 1.28
N ASP A 117 -4.14 0.99 1.16
CA ASP A 117 -4.22 -0.46 1.29
C ASP A 117 -4.63 -0.88 2.70
N GLU A 118 -5.41 -1.96 2.80
CA GLU A 118 -5.90 -2.53 4.05
C GLU A 118 -5.73 -4.05 4.04
N HIS A 119 -5.92 -4.71 5.18
CA HIS A 119 -5.99 -6.16 5.24
C HIS A 119 -7.23 -6.71 4.52
N GLY A 120 -7.11 -7.92 4.00
CA GLY A 120 -8.21 -8.66 3.40
C GLY A 120 -8.46 -8.30 1.93
N ASP A 121 -9.65 -8.63 1.44
CA ASP A 121 -10.01 -8.40 0.03
C ASP A 121 -10.56 -6.99 -0.18
N THR A 122 -9.67 -6.04 -0.38
CA THR A 122 -10.01 -4.62 -0.58
C THR A 122 -10.75 -4.35 -1.90
N GLY A 123 -10.49 -5.17 -2.93
CA GLY A 123 -11.07 -4.97 -4.27
C GLY A 123 -10.42 -3.84 -5.07
N PHE A 124 -9.31 -3.28 -4.60
CA PHE A 124 -8.48 -2.31 -5.33
C PHE A 124 -6.99 -2.59 -5.08
N TYR A 125 -6.17 -2.29 -6.08
CA TYR A 125 -4.78 -2.73 -6.16
C TYR A 125 -3.84 -1.57 -6.51
N PRO A 126 -2.54 -1.63 -6.12
CA PRO A 126 -1.83 -2.79 -5.58
C PRO A 126 -2.29 -3.14 -4.16
N HIS A 127 -2.09 -4.40 -3.76
CA HIS A 127 -2.42 -4.92 -2.44
C HIS A 127 -1.27 -5.76 -1.89
N ALA A 128 -0.88 -5.51 -0.63
CA ALA A 128 0.19 -6.21 0.06
C ALA A 128 -0.37 -7.20 1.09
N ILE A 129 0.07 -8.46 1.00
CA ILE A 129 -0.34 -9.53 1.89
C ILE A 129 0.92 -10.22 2.42
N ALA A 130 0.98 -10.52 3.71
CA ALA A 130 2.05 -11.32 4.28
C ALA A 130 1.51 -12.56 4.98
N ASN A 131 2.32 -13.63 5.01
CA ASN A 131 1.99 -14.83 5.79
C ASN A 131 2.23 -14.64 7.29
N VAL A 132 2.98 -13.62 7.67
CA VAL A 132 3.28 -13.26 9.06
C VAL A 132 3.48 -11.75 9.20
N GLU A 133 3.00 -11.20 10.30
CA GLU A 133 3.21 -9.83 10.75
C GLU A 133 3.59 -9.87 12.23
N THR A 134 4.52 -9.01 12.65
CA THR A 134 5.01 -9.03 14.04
C THR A 134 3.87 -8.78 15.01
N ARG A 135 3.54 -9.76 15.82
CA ARG A 135 2.48 -9.77 16.84
C ARG A 135 1.08 -9.39 16.33
N GLY A 136 0.87 -9.29 15.00
CA GLY A 136 -0.37 -8.78 14.42
C GLY A 136 -0.62 -7.29 14.68
N GLU A 137 0.40 -6.54 15.05
CA GLU A 137 0.29 -5.10 15.32
C GLU A 137 0.27 -4.29 14.03
N ALA A 138 -0.58 -3.27 13.96
CA ALA A 138 -0.75 -2.42 12.78
C ALA A 138 0.56 -1.77 12.31
N VAL A 139 1.45 -1.41 13.24
CA VAL A 139 2.77 -0.82 12.93
C VAL A 139 3.72 -1.75 12.19
N PHE A 140 3.41 -3.05 12.12
CA PHE A 140 4.22 -4.05 11.43
C PHE A 140 3.46 -4.79 10.32
N ALA A 141 2.34 -4.25 9.88
CA ALA A 141 1.49 -4.83 8.85
C ALA A 141 2.13 -4.76 7.45
N ALA A 142 1.77 -5.71 6.57
CA ALA A 142 2.26 -5.78 5.20
C ALA A 142 1.99 -4.51 4.39
N ARG A 143 0.81 -3.88 4.57
CA ARG A 143 0.43 -2.65 3.88
C ARG A 143 1.42 -1.50 4.08
N ASN A 144 2.13 -1.47 5.21
CA ASN A 144 3.13 -0.43 5.50
C ASN A 144 4.29 -0.47 4.50
N ALA A 145 4.55 -1.61 3.87
CA ALA A 145 5.60 -1.74 2.88
C ALA A 145 5.31 -1.06 1.52
N ILE A 146 4.08 -0.56 1.32
CA ILE A 146 3.65 0.09 0.07
C ILE A 146 2.94 1.43 0.28
N ASP A 147 2.97 1.97 1.50
CA ASP A 147 2.28 3.21 1.89
C ASP A 147 3.01 4.50 1.48
N GLY A 148 4.27 4.39 1.02
CA GLY A 148 5.08 5.52 0.59
C GLY A 148 5.76 6.29 1.71
N ILE A 149 5.80 5.76 2.94
CA ILE A 149 6.48 6.35 4.09
C ILE A 149 7.87 5.74 4.23
N PHE A 150 8.92 6.55 4.09
CA PHE A 150 10.32 6.09 4.03
C PHE A 150 11.13 6.37 5.30
N GLU A 151 10.54 7.03 6.28
CA GLU A 151 11.20 7.37 7.53
C GLU A 151 11.52 6.11 8.34
N ASN A 152 12.79 5.90 8.66
CA ASN A 152 13.29 4.68 9.26
C ASN A 152 14.36 4.88 10.35
N SER A 153 14.47 6.08 10.92
CA SER A 153 15.36 6.38 12.05
C SER A 153 14.84 5.88 13.41
N ALA A 154 13.65 5.31 13.44
CA ALA A 154 13.03 4.63 14.57
C ALA A 154 12.11 3.51 14.03
N HIS A 155 11.35 2.81 14.87
CA HIS A 155 10.31 1.88 14.46
C HIS A 155 9.11 1.93 15.42
N GLY A 156 7.92 1.61 14.90
CA GLY A 156 6.66 1.66 15.63
C GLY A 156 5.65 2.58 14.96
N GLU A 157 5.09 3.52 15.71
CA GLU A 157 4.07 4.47 15.24
C GLU A 157 4.57 5.36 14.09
N TYR A 158 3.61 5.93 13.35
CA TYR A 158 3.89 6.88 12.27
C TYR A 158 4.94 7.95 12.67
N PRO A 159 5.93 8.23 11.83
CA PRO A 159 6.14 7.73 10.45
C PRO A 159 7.07 6.52 10.35
N TYR A 160 7.21 5.72 11.39
CA TYR A 160 8.21 4.66 11.51
C TYR A 160 7.63 3.24 11.40
N GLN A 161 6.44 3.08 10.85
CA GLN A 161 5.86 1.77 10.56
C GLN A 161 6.65 1.02 9.49
N SER A 162 6.48 -0.29 9.45
CA SER A 162 7.18 -1.18 8.50
C SER A 162 6.47 -2.52 8.42
N TRP A 163 6.87 -3.40 7.51
CA TRP A 163 6.52 -4.81 7.61
C TRP A 163 7.55 -5.53 8.49
N GLY A 164 7.08 -6.14 9.57
CA GLY A 164 7.89 -6.90 10.52
C GLY A 164 7.59 -8.39 10.45
N ILE A 165 8.64 -9.23 10.30
CA ILE A 165 8.54 -10.66 10.02
C ILE A 165 8.39 -11.57 11.27
N ASN A 166 8.25 -11.02 12.46
CA ASN A 166 8.10 -11.77 13.72
C ASN A 166 9.16 -12.88 13.93
N ARG A 167 10.37 -12.71 13.40
CA ARG A 167 11.47 -13.71 13.38
C ARG A 167 11.13 -15.01 12.63
N ASP A 168 10.13 -15.02 11.79
CA ASP A 168 9.81 -16.21 11.00
C ASP A 168 10.78 -16.33 9.82
N PRO A 169 11.56 -17.41 9.74
CA PRO A 169 12.50 -17.62 8.62
C PRO A 169 11.77 -17.90 7.29
N ASN A 170 10.48 -18.22 7.34
CA ASN A 170 9.63 -18.45 6.16
C ASN A 170 8.74 -17.25 5.85
N ALA A 171 9.03 -16.08 6.42
CA ALA A 171 8.29 -14.88 6.14
C ALA A 171 8.29 -14.56 4.65
N ALA A 172 7.11 -14.21 4.14
CA ALA A 172 6.89 -13.88 2.75
C ALA A 172 5.86 -12.77 2.62
N LEU A 173 6.16 -11.77 1.80
CA LEU A 173 5.26 -10.69 1.45
C LEU A 173 4.89 -10.82 -0.03
N THR A 174 3.59 -10.94 -0.31
CA THR A 174 3.02 -10.95 -1.65
C THR A 174 2.55 -9.54 -1.99
N LEU A 175 2.99 -9.04 -3.13
CA LEU A 175 2.45 -7.84 -3.75
C LEU A 175 1.62 -8.27 -4.96
N ASP A 176 0.31 -8.07 -4.88
CA ASP A 176 -0.64 -8.32 -5.96
C ASP A 176 -0.98 -7.01 -6.66
N PHE A 177 -0.89 -7.00 -7.99
CA PHE A 177 -1.24 -5.85 -8.81
C PHE A 177 -2.70 -5.88 -9.29
N GLY A 178 -3.43 -6.98 -9.07
CA GLY A 178 -4.82 -7.18 -9.51
C GLY A 178 -4.98 -7.33 -11.03
N ARG A 179 -3.91 -7.12 -11.79
CA ARG A 179 -3.83 -7.20 -13.26
C ARG A 179 -2.41 -7.52 -13.70
N GLU A 180 -2.24 -7.76 -15.00
CA GLU A 180 -0.90 -7.88 -15.57
C GLU A 180 -0.22 -6.52 -15.72
N VAL A 181 1.03 -6.44 -15.31
CA VAL A 181 1.92 -5.28 -15.42
C VAL A 181 3.25 -5.70 -16.04
N LEU A 182 4.00 -4.75 -16.58
CA LEU A 182 5.34 -4.97 -17.10
C LEU A 182 6.36 -4.28 -16.17
N LEU A 183 7.07 -5.06 -15.35
CA LEU A 183 8.07 -4.56 -14.41
C LEU A 183 9.48 -4.64 -14.97
N ASP A 184 10.32 -3.66 -14.65
CA ASP A 184 11.74 -3.59 -15.05
C ASP A 184 12.70 -3.17 -13.94
N GLU A 185 12.18 -2.76 -12.75
CA GLU A 185 12.99 -2.34 -11.61
C GLU A 185 12.23 -2.60 -10.30
N LEU A 186 12.95 -3.07 -9.29
CA LEU A 186 12.50 -3.09 -7.89
C LEU A 186 13.42 -2.22 -7.05
N ARG A 187 12.87 -1.63 -5.99
CA ARG A 187 13.64 -0.97 -4.94
C ARG A 187 13.20 -1.50 -3.60
N ILE A 188 14.19 -1.86 -2.78
CA ILE A 188 13.98 -2.35 -1.42
C ILE A 188 14.58 -1.33 -0.45
N THR A 189 13.78 -0.87 0.50
CA THR A 189 14.21 0.01 1.59
C THR A 189 14.02 -0.72 2.91
N GLU A 190 15.12 -0.93 3.64
CA GLU A 190 15.16 -1.61 4.94
C GLU A 190 15.31 -0.59 6.07
N ARG A 191 15.09 -1.02 7.31
CA ARG A 191 15.34 -0.22 8.53
C ARG A 191 16.77 -0.34 9.05
N ALA A 192 17.72 -0.51 8.18
CA ALA A 192 19.07 -0.98 8.49
C ALA A 192 19.96 0.02 9.26
N ASP A 193 19.56 1.25 9.48
CA ASP A 193 20.35 2.26 10.20
C ASP A 193 19.83 2.57 11.60
N PHE A 194 18.76 1.96 12.04
CA PHE A 194 18.30 2.10 13.42
C PHE A 194 19.13 1.23 14.38
N PRO A 195 19.49 1.72 15.57
CA PRO A 195 20.49 1.04 16.43
C PRO A 195 20.17 -0.40 16.84
N HIS A 196 18.91 -0.79 16.83
CA HIS A 196 18.44 -2.12 17.24
C HIS A 196 18.07 -3.02 16.08
N ASP A 197 18.03 -2.49 14.86
CA ASP A 197 17.61 -3.23 13.70
C ASP A 197 18.79 -3.91 13.01
N ASN A 198 18.53 -5.11 12.55
CA ASN A 198 19.39 -5.81 11.64
C ASN A 198 18.90 -5.54 10.20
N TYR A 199 19.46 -6.20 9.23
CA TYR A 199 19.10 -6.10 7.83
C TYR A 199 19.21 -7.47 7.17
N TRP A 200 18.64 -7.60 5.98
CA TRP A 200 18.86 -8.78 5.15
C TRP A 200 20.05 -8.55 4.24
N VAL A 201 20.91 -9.53 4.12
CA VAL A 201 22.05 -9.52 3.15
C VAL A 201 21.58 -9.99 1.78
N LYS A 202 20.42 -10.66 1.72
CA LYS A 202 19.81 -11.19 0.50
C LYS A 202 18.32 -11.38 0.72
N ALA A 203 17.55 -11.09 -0.31
CA ALA A 203 16.15 -11.50 -0.46
C ALA A 203 15.95 -12.15 -1.83
N THR A 204 14.94 -13.01 -1.97
CA THR A 204 14.51 -13.55 -3.25
C THR A 204 13.14 -12.99 -3.60
N VAL A 205 12.97 -12.52 -4.83
CA VAL A 205 11.66 -12.20 -5.40
C VAL A 205 11.29 -13.30 -6.39
N GLU A 206 10.12 -13.91 -6.17
CA GLU A 206 9.51 -14.85 -7.10
C GLU A 206 8.33 -14.15 -7.78
N PHE A 207 8.39 -14.09 -9.11
CA PHE A 207 7.36 -13.46 -9.93
C PHE A 207 6.27 -14.48 -10.31
N SER A 208 5.07 -13.98 -10.62
CA SER A 208 3.94 -14.83 -11.03
C SER A 208 4.15 -15.58 -12.36
N ASP A 209 5.18 -15.25 -13.13
CA ASP A 209 5.63 -16.01 -14.31
C ASP A 209 6.51 -17.21 -13.95
N GLY A 210 6.77 -17.44 -12.65
CA GLY A 210 7.61 -18.50 -12.12
C GLY A 210 9.11 -18.17 -12.11
N SER A 211 9.53 -17.03 -12.65
CA SER A 211 10.93 -16.60 -12.61
C SER A 211 11.30 -16.08 -11.23
N LYS A 212 12.60 -16.16 -10.89
CA LYS A 212 13.13 -15.69 -9.60
C LYS A 212 14.25 -14.69 -9.82
N LEU A 213 14.39 -13.79 -8.87
CA LEU A 213 15.44 -12.79 -8.81
C LEU A 213 16.02 -12.76 -7.39
N ASP A 214 17.27 -13.11 -7.24
CA ASP A 214 18.02 -12.93 -5.99
C ASP A 214 18.54 -11.49 -5.92
N ILE A 215 18.21 -10.80 -4.83
CA ILE A 215 18.57 -9.42 -4.59
C ILE A 215 19.60 -9.37 -3.46
N PRO A 216 20.88 -9.11 -3.76
CA PRO A 216 21.87 -8.81 -2.72
C PRO A 216 21.54 -7.45 -2.11
N LEU A 217 21.57 -7.38 -0.78
CA LEU A 217 21.28 -6.18 -0.01
C LEU A 217 22.48 -5.83 0.88
N VAL A 218 22.62 -4.54 1.15
CA VAL A 218 23.65 -4.02 2.07
C VAL A 218 22.98 -3.25 3.20
N LYS A 219 23.68 -3.06 4.31
CA LYS A 219 23.16 -2.27 5.42
C LYS A 219 22.94 -0.81 5.00
N SER A 220 21.72 -0.48 4.65
CA SER A 220 21.34 0.85 4.20
C SER A 220 19.84 1.10 4.40
N ALA A 221 19.50 2.27 4.96
CA ALA A 221 18.14 2.79 5.05
C ALA A 221 17.70 3.53 3.78
N LYS A 222 18.52 3.54 2.75
CA LYS A 222 18.17 4.14 1.45
C LYS A 222 17.65 3.09 0.50
N PRO A 223 16.78 3.47 -0.46
CA PRO A 223 16.32 2.54 -1.50
C PRO A 223 17.47 1.88 -2.24
N GLN A 224 17.45 0.56 -2.34
CA GLN A 224 18.41 -0.28 -3.05
C GLN A 224 17.75 -0.79 -4.32
N SER A 225 18.19 -0.27 -5.47
CA SER A 225 17.60 -0.58 -6.78
C SER A 225 18.22 -1.81 -7.41
N VAL A 226 17.38 -2.64 -8.02
CA VAL A 226 17.75 -3.72 -8.93
C VAL A 226 16.93 -3.62 -10.20
N THR A 227 17.61 -3.57 -11.35
CA THR A 227 17.00 -3.56 -12.69
C THR A 227 17.11 -4.94 -13.32
N PHE A 228 16.15 -5.28 -14.16
CA PHE A 228 16.10 -6.57 -14.87
C PHE A 228 15.38 -6.42 -16.21
N GLU A 229 15.51 -7.41 -17.08
CA GLU A 229 14.73 -7.46 -18.31
C GLU A 229 13.24 -7.43 -18.01
N PRO A 230 12.46 -6.61 -18.74
CA PRO A 230 11.04 -6.42 -18.45
C PRO A 230 10.26 -7.74 -18.33
N LYS A 231 9.53 -7.90 -17.24
CA LYS A 231 8.72 -9.09 -16.92
C LYS A 231 7.25 -8.75 -16.88
N ARG A 232 6.45 -9.55 -17.59
CA ARG A 232 4.97 -9.48 -17.53
C ARG A 232 4.50 -10.35 -16.37
N VAL A 233 3.94 -9.71 -15.34
CA VAL A 233 3.56 -10.37 -14.09
C VAL A 233 2.24 -9.81 -13.54
N ARG A 234 1.55 -10.60 -12.70
CA ARG A 234 0.36 -10.17 -11.95
C ARG A 234 0.66 -9.92 -10.47
N SER A 235 1.69 -10.57 -9.97
CA SER A 235 2.12 -10.46 -8.58
C SER A 235 3.60 -10.82 -8.45
N LEU A 236 4.16 -10.50 -7.31
CA LEU A 236 5.48 -10.97 -6.87
C LEU A 236 5.43 -11.36 -5.39
N VAL A 237 6.36 -12.22 -4.98
CA VAL A 237 6.54 -12.64 -3.60
C VAL A 237 7.98 -12.35 -3.17
N LEU A 238 8.16 -11.48 -2.19
CA LEU A 238 9.43 -11.25 -1.50
C LEU A 238 9.58 -12.28 -0.39
N LYS A 239 10.61 -13.10 -0.45
CA LYS A 239 10.84 -14.22 0.48
C LYS A 239 12.31 -14.62 0.58
N ASP A 240 12.60 -15.73 1.25
CA ASP A 240 13.96 -16.27 1.46
C ASP A 240 14.90 -15.16 1.98
N LEU A 241 14.46 -14.49 3.04
CA LEU A 241 15.09 -13.31 3.64
C LEU A 241 16.27 -13.76 4.50
N ILE A 242 17.50 -13.60 3.99
CA ILE A 242 18.72 -13.99 4.70
C ILE A 242 19.21 -12.83 5.57
N GLN A 243 19.07 -13.00 6.87
CA GLN A 243 19.48 -11.99 7.85
C GLN A 243 21.00 -11.92 7.97
N ALA A 244 21.53 -10.70 8.16
CA ALA A 244 22.93 -10.49 8.50
C ALA A 244 23.24 -11.03 9.90
N GLU A 245 24.50 -11.42 10.10
CA GLU A 245 25.00 -11.71 11.44
C GLU A 245 24.96 -10.45 12.31
N GLY A 246 24.39 -10.54 13.50
CA GLY A 246 24.25 -9.40 14.40
C GLY A 246 23.45 -9.71 15.65
N THR A 247 23.35 -8.73 16.53
CA THR A 247 22.67 -8.88 17.82
C THR A 247 21.17 -8.64 17.77
N SER A 248 20.70 -7.81 16.84
CA SER A 248 19.26 -7.56 16.68
C SER A 248 18.62 -8.65 15.82
N PRO A 249 17.56 -9.29 16.31
CA PRO A 249 16.85 -10.32 15.56
C PRO A 249 15.65 -9.77 14.74
N PHE A 250 15.60 -8.46 14.49
CA PHE A 250 14.42 -7.79 13.95
C PHE A 250 14.71 -6.94 12.69
N PRO A 251 15.20 -7.55 11.59
CA PRO A 251 15.17 -6.86 10.31
C PRO A 251 13.71 -6.60 9.91
N ALA A 252 13.45 -5.47 9.25
CA ALA A 252 12.13 -5.10 8.79
C ALA A 252 12.20 -4.36 7.45
N LEU A 253 11.11 -4.43 6.69
CA LEU A 253 10.96 -3.77 5.41
C LEU A 253 10.25 -2.43 5.60
N THR A 254 10.90 -1.33 5.25
CA THR A 254 10.27 -0.02 5.21
C THR A 254 9.40 0.12 3.96
N GLN A 255 9.99 -0.11 2.76
CA GLN A 255 9.23 -0.02 1.50
C GLN A 255 9.73 -1.04 0.48
N ILE A 256 8.79 -1.53 -0.33
CA ILE A 256 9.04 -2.17 -1.62
C ILE A 256 8.40 -1.35 -2.72
N GLU A 257 9.20 -0.93 -3.69
CA GLU A 257 8.72 -0.23 -4.87
C GLU A 257 8.92 -1.12 -6.10
N ALA A 258 7.95 -1.12 -7.00
CA ALA A 258 7.98 -1.89 -8.24
C ALA A 258 7.72 -0.97 -9.42
N PHE A 259 8.76 -0.65 -10.18
CA PHE A 259 8.66 0.27 -11.31
C PHE A 259 8.40 -0.48 -12.61
N GLY A 260 7.52 0.11 -13.40
CA GLY A 260 7.12 -0.47 -14.67
C GLY A 260 5.97 0.29 -15.32
N THR A 261 5.32 -0.37 -16.27
CA THR A 261 4.19 0.17 -17.02
C THR A 261 3.02 -0.82 -17.02
N GLU A 262 1.84 -0.31 -17.35
CA GLU A 262 0.71 -1.18 -17.66
C GLU A 262 0.97 -1.97 -18.94
N VAL A 263 0.44 -3.19 -19.02
CA VAL A 263 0.45 -3.99 -20.24
C VAL A 263 -0.58 -3.41 -21.21
N LYS A 264 -0.14 -3.12 -22.44
CA LYS A 264 -1.01 -2.64 -23.54
C LYS A 264 -1.83 -3.77 -24.13
#